data_f46935978830d5e54e44e800bd4f64bd
#
_entry.id   f46935978830d5e54e44e800bd4f64bd
#
_cell.length_a   1.000
_cell.length_b   1.000
_cell.length_c   1.000
_cell.angle_alpha   90.00
_cell.angle_beta   90.00
_cell.angle_gamma   90.00
#
_symmetry.space_group_name_H-M   'P 1'
#
loop_
_entity.id
_entity.type
_entity.pdbx_description
1 polymer ?
#
loop_
_entity_poly.entity_id
_entity_poly.type
_entity_poly.pdbx_seq_one_letter_code
_entity_poly.pdbx_strand_id
1 'polypeptide(L)'
;MTAPVRFPRFFVTSPSPCPYLPGRNERKVFTELKGQNADELNDALSRIGFRRSQTVAYRPSCIDCTACVSVRVVSEAFQPSSTQKRIWKRNRDLEVNVCKPWSTPEQFELLQRYLAVRHPGGGMAAMDEMDFADMVEHTPVKSYVIEYREPTVDGSPGRLVGACLTDEQGD
;
A
#
# COMPACT_ATOMS: atom_id res chain seq x y z
N MET A 1 -24.89 25.12 13.05
CA MET A 1 -23.54 25.72 12.98
C MET A 1 -22.79 24.90 11.94
N THR A 2 -22.54 25.44 10.76
CA THR A 2 -21.80 24.77 9.67
C THR A 2 -20.31 24.80 10.05
N ALA A 3 -19.70 23.63 10.21
CA ALA A 3 -18.25 23.56 10.44
C ALA A 3 -17.52 24.21 9.25
N PRO A 4 -16.45 24.98 9.50
CA PRO A 4 -15.71 25.62 8.41
C PRO A 4 -15.12 24.54 7.48
N VAL A 5 -15.36 24.67 6.19
CA VAL A 5 -14.78 23.80 5.17
C VAL A 5 -13.25 24.01 5.22
N ARG A 6 -12.53 23.02 5.72
CA ARG A 6 -11.05 23.03 5.70
C ARG A 6 -10.58 22.39 4.41
N PHE A 7 -10.06 23.18 3.49
CA PHE A 7 -9.39 22.65 2.31
C PHE A 7 -8.07 21.97 2.68
N PRO A 8 -7.74 20.80 2.08
CA PRO A 8 -6.46 20.16 2.31
C PRO A 8 -5.31 21.05 1.82
N ARG A 9 -4.22 21.11 2.58
CA ARG A 9 -3.01 21.82 2.18
C ARG A 9 -2.13 20.87 1.41
N PHE A 10 -1.69 21.30 0.22
CA PHE A 10 -0.75 20.55 -0.60
C PHE A 10 0.65 21.12 -0.47
N PHE A 11 1.61 20.23 -0.41
CA PHE A 11 3.04 20.53 -0.35
C PHE A 11 3.74 19.85 -1.52
N VAL A 12 4.91 20.35 -1.87
CA VAL A 12 5.75 19.77 -2.92
C VAL A 12 7.12 19.46 -2.34
N THR A 13 7.65 18.28 -2.60
CA THR A 13 8.99 17.89 -2.14
C THR A 13 10.08 18.68 -2.87
N SER A 14 11.24 18.83 -2.24
CA SER A 14 12.46 19.20 -2.96
C SER A 14 12.77 18.17 -4.05
N PRO A 15 13.44 18.58 -5.14
CA PRO A 15 13.90 17.62 -6.15
C PRO A 15 14.85 16.60 -5.56
N SER A 16 14.69 15.33 -5.93
CA SER A 16 15.59 14.22 -5.56
C SER A 16 15.82 13.31 -6.78
N PRO A 17 16.89 12.51 -6.83
CA PRO A 17 17.12 11.60 -7.94
C PRO A 17 15.93 10.69 -8.19
N CYS A 18 15.51 10.56 -9.45
CA CYS A 18 14.40 9.69 -9.83
C CYS A 18 14.83 8.21 -9.71
N PRO A 19 14.09 7.36 -8.99
CA PRO A 19 14.44 5.94 -8.85
C PRO A 19 14.20 5.11 -10.12
N TYR A 20 13.49 5.67 -11.12
CA TYR A 20 13.09 4.95 -12.33
C TYR A 20 13.83 5.41 -13.58
N LEU A 21 14.19 6.69 -13.67
CA LEU A 21 14.80 7.29 -14.85
C LEU A 21 16.15 7.90 -14.49
N PRO A 22 17.27 7.26 -14.90
CA PRO A 22 18.62 7.78 -14.62
C PRO A 22 18.80 9.22 -15.14
N GLY A 23 19.49 10.04 -14.34
CA GLY A 23 19.80 11.44 -14.68
C GLY A 23 18.62 12.41 -14.59
N ARG A 24 17.44 11.95 -14.13
CA ARG A 24 16.28 12.80 -13.87
C ARG A 24 16.05 13.00 -12.39
N ASN A 25 15.36 14.09 -12.04
CA ASN A 25 14.89 14.34 -10.69
C ASN A 25 13.40 14.08 -10.58
N GLU A 26 12.97 13.49 -9.44
CA GLU A 26 11.57 13.39 -9.06
C GLU A 26 11.17 14.54 -8.14
N ARG A 27 9.90 14.90 -8.21
CA ARG A 27 9.17 15.70 -7.21
C ARG A 27 7.82 15.06 -6.97
N LYS A 28 7.32 15.20 -5.76
CA LYS A 28 6.00 14.71 -5.37
C LYS A 28 5.17 15.85 -4.81
N VAL A 29 3.93 15.95 -5.23
CA VAL A 29 2.92 16.72 -4.51
C VAL A 29 2.28 15.80 -3.50
N PHE A 30 2.09 16.26 -2.27
CA PHE A 30 1.49 15.48 -1.20
C PHE A 30 0.62 16.33 -0.28
N THR A 31 -0.27 15.66 0.44
CA THR A 31 -1.08 16.23 1.52
C THR A 31 -1.18 15.26 2.67
N GLU A 32 -1.37 15.77 3.87
CA GLU A 32 -1.60 14.94 5.06
C GLU A 32 -3.05 14.46 5.10
N LEU A 33 -3.22 13.18 5.38
CA LEU A 33 -4.51 12.57 5.70
C LEU A 33 -4.70 12.62 7.22
N LYS A 34 -5.61 13.45 7.69
CA LYS A 34 -5.85 13.62 9.13
C LYS A 34 -7.27 14.07 9.43
N GLY A 35 -7.71 13.73 10.65
CA GLY A 35 -9.03 14.08 11.15
C GLY A 35 -10.13 13.17 10.60
N GLN A 36 -11.38 13.53 10.84
CA GLN A 36 -12.55 12.68 10.58
C GLN A 36 -12.82 12.43 9.09
N ASN A 37 -12.30 13.28 8.20
CA ASN A 37 -12.52 13.20 6.75
C ASN A 37 -11.34 12.59 6.01
N ALA A 38 -10.44 11.87 6.70
CA ALA A 38 -9.25 11.28 6.08
C ALA A 38 -9.61 10.22 5.04
N ASP A 39 -10.60 9.38 5.31
CA ASP A 39 -11.12 8.36 4.37
C ASP A 39 -11.67 9.00 3.09
N GLU A 40 -12.58 9.97 3.24
CA GLU A 40 -13.21 10.66 2.10
C GLU A 40 -12.16 11.40 1.26
N LEU A 41 -11.19 12.04 1.91
CA LEU A 41 -10.10 12.72 1.23
C LEU A 41 -9.20 11.74 0.49
N ASN A 42 -8.86 10.60 1.10
CA ASN A 42 -8.05 9.57 0.47
C ASN A 42 -8.76 8.96 -0.75
N ASP A 43 -10.06 8.70 -0.64
CA ASP A 43 -10.87 8.20 -1.76
C ASP A 43 -10.89 9.19 -2.92
N ALA A 44 -11.23 10.45 -2.66
CA ALA A 44 -11.24 11.49 -3.68
C ALA A 44 -9.88 11.68 -4.37
N LEU A 45 -8.79 11.65 -3.60
CA LEU A 45 -7.43 11.78 -4.12
C LEU A 45 -6.98 10.54 -4.93
N SER A 46 -7.37 9.34 -4.49
CA SER A 46 -7.09 8.09 -5.21
C SER A 46 -7.73 8.07 -6.60
N ARG A 47 -8.94 8.59 -6.74
CA ARG A 47 -9.64 8.71 -8.03
C ARG A 47 -8.89 9.58 -9.04
N ILE A 48 -8.08 10.53 -8.58
CA ILE A 48 -7.25 11.40 -9.43
C ILE A 48 -5.77 11.01 -9.42
N GLY A 49 -5.46 9.79 -8.98
CA GLY A 49 -4.15 9.16 -9.15
C GLY A 49 -3.15 9.39 -8.00
N PHE A 50 -3.60 9.88 -6.85
CA PHE A 50 -2.77 9.87 -5.65
C PHE A 50 -2.65 8.45 -5.09
N ARG A 51 -1.57 8.21 -4.38
CA ARG A 51 -1.28 6.97 -3.63
C ARG A 51 -1.11 7.33 -2.16
N ARG A 52 -1.47 6.44 -1.27
CA ARG A 52 -1.22 6.62 0.16
C ARG A 52 0.12 5.99 0.58
N SER A 53 0.79 6.64 1.50
CA SER A 53 1.88 6.07 2.29
C SER A 53 1.72 6.57 3.72
N GLN A 54 1.42 5.68 4.64
CA GLN A 54 1.10 5.99 6.05
C GLN A 54 0.04 7.11 6.15
N THR A 55 0.41 8.26 6.67
CA THR A 55 -0.48 9.41 6.92
C THR A 55 -0.51 10.44 5.78
N VAL A 56 0.08 10.14 4.63
CA VAL A 56 0.13 11.08 3.51
C VAL A 56 -0.42 10.47 2.22
N ALA A 57 -1.15 11.28 1.45
CA ALA A 57 -1.48 10.98 0.06
C ALA A 57 -0.55 11.78 -0.86
N TYR A 58 0.02 11.14 -1.87
CA TYR A 58 0.99 11.75 -2.76
C TYR A 58 0.86 11.27 -4.20
N ARG A 59 1.34 12.06 -5.13
CA ARG A 59 1.58 11.64 -6.52
C ARG A 59 2.82 12.34 -7.09
N PRO A 60 3.46 11.75 -8.13
CA PRO A 60 4.54 12.41 -8.86
C PRO A 60 4.07 13.74 -9.46
N SER A 61 4.94 14.77 -9.39
CA SER A 61 4.74 16.11 -9.95
C SER A 61 6.06 16.65 -10.49
N CYS A 62 6.70 15.86 -11.36
CA CYS A 62 7.99 16.15 -11.92
C CYS A 62 7.86 17.19 -13.04
N ILE A 63 8.84 18.10 -13.14
CA ILE A 63 8.93 19.06 -14.25
C ILE A 63 9.29 18.29 -15.52
N ASP A 64 8.57 18.55 -16.60
CA ASP A 64 8.79 17.97 -17.95
C ASP A 64 8.83 16.43 -17.97
N CYS A 65 8.06 15.77 -17.09
CA CYS A 65 7.98 14.32 -17.07
C CYS A 65 6.57 13.80 -16.72
N THR A 66 6.02 12.96 -17.59
CA THR A 66 4.71 12.29 -17.42
C THR A 66 4.81 10.78 -17.43
N ALA A 67 6.00 10.21 -17.17
CA ALA A 67 6.25 8.77 -17.27
C ALA A 67 5.52 7.95 -16.18
N CYS A 68 5.20 8.56 -15.02
CA CYS A 68 4.48 7.89 -13.94
C CYS A 68 2.96 7.98 -14.18
N VAL A 69 2.39 6.94 -14.74
CA VAL A 69 0.94 6.85 -14.98
C VAL A 69 0.29 6.00 -13.89
N SER A 70 -0.65 6.59 -13.15
CA SER A 70 -1.49 5.84 -12.21
C SER A 70 -2.53 5.02 -12.97
N VAL A 71 -2.64 3.73 -12.65
CA VAL A 71 -3.59 2.81 -13.28
C VAL A 71 -4.46 2.15 -12.22
N ARG A 72 -5.66 1.75 -12.61
CA ARG A 72 -6.55 0.94 -11.78
C ARG A 72 -7.12 -0.21 -12.58
N VAL A 73 -7.44 -1.29 -11.90
CA VAL A 73 -8.18 -2.42 -12.48
C VAL A 73 -9.67 -2.19 -12.19
N VAL A 74 -10.48 -2.21 -13.24
CA VAL A 74 -11.94 -2.20 -13.10
C VAL A 74 -12.36 -3.63 -12.79
N SER A 75 -12.71 -3.92 -11.54
CA SER A 75 -12.94 -5.28 -11.04
C SER A 75 -14.07 -6.00 -11.79
N GLU A 76 -15.17 -5.31 -12.09
CA GLU A 76 -16.32 -5.85 -12.84
C GLU A 76 -15.95 -6.29 -14.26
N ALA A 77 -15.02 -5.61 -14.89
CA ALA A 77 -14.55 -5.92 -16.25
C ALA A 77 -13.29 -6.80 -16.28
N PHE A 78 -12.76 -7.16 -15.09
CA PHE A 78 -11.52 -7.92 -15.01
C PHE A 78 -11.68 -9.35 -15.52
N GLN A 79 -10.88 -9.69 -16.54
CA GLN A 79 -10.78 -11.03 -17.11
C GLN A 79 -9.40 -11.61 -16.81
N PRO A 80 -9.27 -12.61 -15.91
CA PRO A 80 -7.97 -13.19 -15.59
C PRO A 80 -7.37 -13.91 -16.80
N SER A 81 -6.10 -13.60 -17.10
CA SER A 81 -5.32 -14.28 -18.13
C SER A 81 -5.11 -15.76 -17.78
N SER A 82 -4.68 -16.57 -18.77
CA SER A 82 -4.35 -17.98 -18.56
C SER A 82 -3.29 -18.17 -17.48
N THR A 83 -2.30 -17.27 -17.39
CA THR A 83 -1.27 -17.29 -16.35
C THR A 83 -1.85 -17.01 -14.99
N GLN A 84 -2.73 -16.01 -14.85
CA GLN A 84 -3.39 -15.70 -13.58
C GLN A 84 -4.31 -16.84 -13.10
N LYS A 85 -5.08 -17.45 -14.03
CA LYS A 85 -5.90 -18.63 -13.71
C LYS A 85 -5.04 -19.81 -13.22
N ARG A 86 -3.86 -20.04 -13.83
CA ARG A 86 -2.92 -21.08 -13.42
C ARG A 86 -2.34 -20.80 -12.02
N ILE A 87 -1.96 -19.54 -11.73
CA ILE A 87 -1.45 -19.13 -10.43
C ILE A 87 -2.54 -19.29 -9.38
N TRP A 88 -3.75 -18.82 -9.64
CA TRP A 88 -4.88 -18.99 -8.75
C TRP A 88 -5.13 -20.49 -8.42
N LYS A 89 -5.19 -21.32 -9.46
CA LYS A 89 -5.37 -22.78 -9.24
C LYS A 89 -4.26 -23.40 -8.38
N ARG A 90 -3.02 -22.92 -8.49
CA ARG A 90 -1.88 -23.40 -7.70
C ARG A 90 -1.99 -23.04 -6.22
N ASN A 91 -2.59 -21.89 -5.91
CA ASN A 91 -2.67 -21.32 -4.57
C ASN A 91 -4.10 -21.39 -3.99
N ARG A 92 -4.98 -22.23 -4.56
CA ARG A 92 -6.38 -22.33 -4.15
C ARG A 92 -6.58 -22.97 -2.77
N ASP A 93 -5.55 -23.62 -2.25
CA ASP A 93 -5.47 -24.25 -0.95
C ASP A 93 -5.12 -23.25 0.17
N LEU A 94 -4.67 -22.05 -0.17
CA LEU A 94 -4.36 -21.05 0.83
C LEU A 94 -5.63 -20.52 1.50
N GLU A 95 -5.57 -20.40 2.81
CA GLU A 95 -6.57 -19.74 3.63
C GLU A 95 -6.34 -18.22 3.59
N VAL A 96 -7.40 -17.45 3.38
CA VAL A 96 -7.36 -16.00 3.28
C VAL A 96 -8.07 -15.39 4.48
N ASN A 97 -7.35 -14.62 5.28
CA ASN A 97 -7.88 -13.96 6.47
C ASN A 97 -7.77 -12.44 6.33
N VAL A 98 -8.89 -11.74 6.56
CA VAL A 98 -8.92 -10.28 6.62
C VAL A 98 -8.82 -9.86 8.08
N CYS A 99 -7.70 -9.24 8.42
CA CYS A 99 -7.35 -8.85 9.78
C CYS A 99 -7.36 -7.33 9.93
N LYS A 100 -7.52 -6.86 11.18
CA LYS A 100 -7.24 -5.46 11.51
C LYS A 100 -5.78 -5.14 11.18
N PRO A 101 -5.44 -3.86 10.94
CA PRO A 101 -4.07 -3.45 10.63
C PRO A 101 -3.21 -3.45 11.91
N TRP A 102 -2.93 -4.62 12.39
CA TRP A 102 -2.01 -4.90 13.48
C TRP A 102 -0.78 -5.60 12.95
N SER A 103 0.39 -5.15 13.38
CA SER A 103 1.65 -5.81 13.07
C SER A 103 1.84 -7.07 13.91
N THR A 104 2.48 -8.08 13.33
CA THR A 104 2.90 -9.29 14.04
C THR A 104 4.35 -9.63 13.71
N PRO A 105 5.08 -10.29 14.62
CA PRO A 105 6.44 -10.75 14.33
C PRO A 105 6.52 -11.63 13.07
N GLU A 106 5.54 -12.49 12.86
CA GLU A 106 5.49 -13.38 11.68
C GLU A 106 5.35 -12.59 10.37
N GLN A 107 4.54 -11.52 10.36
CA GLN A 107 4.42 -10.61 9.21
C GLN A 107 5.73 -9.86 8.95
N PHE A 108 6.39 -9.39 10.00
CA PHE A 108 7.67 -8.70 9.88
C PHE A 108 8.77 -9.62 9.34
N GLU A 109 8.89 -10.83 9.85
CA GLU A 109 9.82 -11.84 9.33
C GLU A 109 9.55 -12.16 7.84
N LEU A 110 8.28 -12.26 7.45
CA LEU A 110 7.89 -12.47 6.05
C LEU A 110 8.36 -11.31 5.19
N LEU A 111 8.13 -10.05 5.64
CA LEU A 111 8.60 -8.85 4.94
C LEU A 111 10.11 -8.82 4.81
N GLN A 112 10.86 -9.08 5.90
CA GLN A 112 12.33 -9.09 5.87
C GLN A 112 12.87 -10.10 4.85
N ARG A 113 12.33 -11.33 4.82
CA ARG A 113 12.72 -12.34 3.83
C ARG A 113 12.43 -11.89 2.40
N TYR A 114 11.28 -11.25 2.17
CA TYR A 114 10.92 -10.70 0.87
C TYR A 114 11.88 -9.59 0.43
N LEU A 115 12.16 -8.63 1.31
CA LEU A 115 13.05 -7.50 1.03
C LEU A 115 14.49 -7.97 0.74
N ALA A 116 15.01 -8.92 1.52
CA ALA A 116 16.35 -9.46 1.33
C ALA A 116 16.54 -10.10 -0.05
N VAL A 117 15.50 -10.75 -0.58
CA VAL A 117 15.58 -11.45 -1.88
C VAL A 117 15.23 -10.53 -3.06
N ARG A 118 14.23 -9.66 -2.91
CA ARG A 118 13.67 -8.91 -4.04
C ARG A 118 14.12 -7.47 -4.11
N HIS A 119 14.52 -6.88 -2.99
CA HIS A 119 14.90 -5.47 -2.87
C HIS A 119 16.13 -5.27 -1.99
N PRO A 120 17.24 -6.01 -2.22
CA PRO A 120 18.44 -5.84 -1.43
C PRO A 120 18.95 -4.39 -1.56
N GLY A 121 19.17 -3.71 -0.43
CA GLY A 121 19.58 -2.30 -0.39
C GLY A 121 18.48 -1.29 -0.74
N GLY A 122 17.23 -1.70 -0.86
CA GLY A 122 16.09 -0.79 -1.01
C GLY A 122 15.84 0.04 0.26
N GLY A 123 15.08 1.14 0.14
CA GLY A 123 14.82 2.05 1.26
C GLY A 123 14.15 1.43 2.48
N MET A 124 13.48 0.28 2.33
CA MET A 124 12.88 -0.48 3.43
C MET A 124 13.79 -1.58 3.99
N ALA A 125 14.99 -1.81 3.41
CA ALA A 125 15.86 -2.91 3.82
C ALA A 125 16.41 -2.73 5.24
N ALA A 126 16.46 -1.50 5.76
CA ALA A 126 16.91 -1.16 7.10
C ALA A 126 15.74 -0.97 8.09
N MET A 127 14.50 -1.27 7.67
CA MET A 127 13.30 -1.15 8.51
C MET A 127 13.40 -2.13 9.68
N ASP A 128 13.19 -1.63 10.88
CA ASP A 128 13.06 -2.44 12.08
C ASP A 128 11.59 -2.79 12.39
N GLU A 129 11.37 -3.54 13.47
CA GLU A 129 10.04 -3.99 13.86
C GLU A 129 9.12 -2.83 14.27
N MET A 130 9.68 -1.76 14.85
CA MET A 130 8.91 -0.56 15.21
C MET A 130 8.50 0.22 13.96
N ASP A 131 9.39 0.39 13.00
CA ASP A 131 9.09 1.03 11.72
C ASP A 131 7.99 0.26 10.97
N PHE A 132 8.04 -1.07 11.05
CA PHE A 132 7.01 -1.94 10.45
C PHE A 132 5.67 -1.78 11.16
N ALA A 133 5.66 -1.76 12.50
CA ALA A 133 4.45 -1.53 13.26
C ALA A 133 3.83 -0.16 12.93
N ASP A 134 4.65 0.90 12.89
CA ASP A 134 4.20 2.23 12.48
C ASP A 134 3.60 2.25 11.07
N MET A 135 4.21 1.52 10.13
CA MET A 135 3.71 1.42 8.76
C MET A 135 2.35 0.73 8.67
N VAL A 136 2.12 -0.30 9.47
CA VAL A 136 0.89 -1.11 9.44
C VAL A 136 -0.22 -0.48 10.27
N GLU A 137 0.08 0.00 11.47
CA GLU A 137 -0.90 0.37 12.49
C GLU A 137 -1.29 1.85 12.45
N HIS A 138 -0.36 2.74 12.09
CA HIS A 138 -0.64 4.17 11.97
C HIS A 138 -1.30 4.51 10.63
N THR A 139 -2.57 4.13 10.53
CA THR A 139 -3.39 4.43 9.35
C THR A 139 -4.51 5.41 9.69
N PRO A 140 -4.61 6.55 9.00
CA PRO A 140 -5.70 7.51 9.17
C PRO A 140 -6.97 7.12 8.41
N VAL A 141 -6.94 6.00 7.68
CA VAL A 141 -8.02 5.51 6.81
C VAL A 141 -8.36 4.06 7.16
N LYS A 142 -9.52 3.59 6.69
CA LYS A 142 -9.93 2.21 6.87
C LYS A 142 -8.95 1.28 6.16
N SER A 143 -8.13 0.60 6.93
CA SER A 143 -7.12 -0.33 6.41
C SER A 143 -7.29 -1.72 7.01
N TYR A 144 -6.81 -2.71 6.27
CA TYR A 144 -6.81 -4.11 6.67
C TYR A 144 -5.50 -4.76 6.26
N VAL A 145 -5.11 -5.80 6.99
CA VAL A 145 -4.08 -6.75 6.54
C VAL A 145 -4.79 -7.99 6.02
N ILE A 146 -4.57 -8.33 4.77
CA ILE A 146 -5.03 -9.59 4.18
C ILE A 146 -3.88 -10.58 4.28
N GLU A 147 -4.06 -11.64 5.06
CA GLU A 147 -3.09 -12.71 5.23
C GLU A 147 -3.45 -13.91 4.36
N TYR A 148 -2.43 -14.52 3.79
CA TYR A 148 -2.51 -15.78 3.06
C TYR A 148 -1.70 -16.82 3.83
N ARG A 149 -2.36 -17.89 4.28
CA ARG A 149 -1.76 -18.94 5.09
C ARG A 149 -1.88 -20.30 4.42
N GLU A 150 -0.90 -21.16 4.66
CA GLU A 150 -1.07 -22.59 4.35
C GLU A 150 -2.27 -23.15 5.12
N PRO A 151 -2.86 -24.28 4.67
CA PRO A 151 -4.01 -24.87 5.36
C PRO A 151 -3.73 -25.15 6.83
N THR A 152 -4.75 -24.92 7.64
CA THR A 152 -4.72 -25.23 9.08
C THR A 152 -4.48 -26.73 9.30
N VAL A 153 -3.56 -27.07 10.19
CA VAL A 153 -3.26 -28.45 10.59
C VAL A 153 -3.44 -28.56 12.11
N ASP A 154 -4.15 -29.57 12.55
CA ASP A 154 -4.39 -29.86 13.98
C ASP A 154 -4.95 -28.66 14.78
N GLY A 155 -5.75 -27.82 14.14
CA GLY A 155 -6.35 -26.64 14.77
C GLY A 155 -5.41 -25.44 14.97
N SER A 156 -4.15 -25.56 14.56
CA SER A 156 -3.18 -24.45 14.57
C SER A 156 -3.17 -23.75 13.23
N PRO A 157 -3.11 -22.40 13.20
CA PRO A 157 -2.99 -21.65 11.95
C PRO A 157 -1.79 -22.10 11.13
N GLY A 158 -1.98 -22.28 9.83
CA GLY A 158 -0.90 -22.59 8.91
C GLY A 158 0.11 -21.44 8.80
N ARG A 159 1.27 -21.75 8.25
CA ARG A 159 2.37 -20.78 8.05
C ARG A 159 1.91 -19.62 7.18
N LEU A 160 2.25 -18.40 7.57
CA LEU A 160 2.02 -17.21 6.78
C LEU A 160 2.94 -17.20 5.54
N VAL A 161 2.34 -17.10 4.34
CA VAL A 161 3.06 -17.13 3.06
C VAL A 161 2.89 -15.84 2.25
N GLY A 162 1.93 -15.00 2.62
CA GLY A 162 1.71 -13.70 1.99
C GLY A 162 0.93 -12.78 2.91
N ALA A 163 1.20 -11.48 2.81
CA ALA A 163 0.42 -10.44 3.48
C ALA A 163 0.30 -9.22 2.57
N CYS A 164 -0.86 -8.55 2.62
CA CYS A 164 -1.12 -7.30 1.90
C CYS A 164 -1.73 -6.28 2.86
N LEU A 165 -1.12 -5.12 3.01
CA LEU A 165 -1.76 -3.96 3.61
C LEU A 165 -2.66 -3.31 2.54
N THR A 166 -3.95 -3.19 2.83
CA THR A 166 -4.96 -2.69 1.91
C THR A 166 -5.81 -1.62 2.55
N ASP A 167 -6.23 -0.65 1.77
CA ASP A 167 -7.18 0.38 2.17
C ASP A 167 -8.54 0.10 1.54
N GLU A 168 -9.60 0.23 2.35
CA GLU A 168 -10.96 0.27 1.83
C GLU A 168 -11.23 1.66 1.26
N GLN A 169 -11.74 1.72 0.07
CA GLN A 169 -12.16 2.97 -0.57
C GLN A 169 -13.64 2.90 -0.92
N GLY A 170 -14.30 4.04 -0.92
CA GLY A 170 -15.70 4.13 -1.35
C GLY A 170 -15.88 3.82 -2.83
N ASP A 171 -17.12 3.62 -3.25
CA ASP A 171 -17.56 3.24 -4.61
C ASP A 171 -17.09 4.18 -5.73
#